data_7cbd5a03126b0f43cea2be55b8718bfa
#
_entry.id   7cbd5a03126b0f43cea2be55b8718bfa
#
_cell.length_a   1.000
_cell.length_b   1.000
_cell.length_c   1.000
_cell.angle_alpha   90.00
_cell.angle_beta   90.00
_cell.angle_gamma   90.00
#
_symmetry.space_group_name_H-M   'P 1'
#
loop_
_entity.id
_entity.type
_entity.pdbx_description
1 polymer ?
#
loop_
_entity_poly.entity_id
_entity_poly.type
_entity_poly.pdbx_seq_one_letter_code
_entity_poly.pdbx_strand_id
1 'polypeptide(L)'
;MRLEGLTDMVKYGPLQCLSTVKNREVIDMANISKGNALGILALIGALLMIIGVFVAWIDVGFDVIITSKTTSYTGWEVYSDEMFEDAEYNYAPLVTLIAGIVAFFTAVIPIALKKPAVNRVLGILSLILGVVALVLMILFNGQMDSFVVGGHTVASISAASGFWVSLAGSVLLILGGIVDIAGKYTE
;
A
#
# COMPACT_ATOMS: atom_id res chain seq x y z
N MET A 1 37.87 -1.35 17.76
CA MET A 1 37.88 0.00 18.37
C MET A 1 38.72 0.90 17.46
N ARG A 2 38.11 1.83 16.71
CA ARG A 2 38.82 2.55 15.63
C ARG A 2 39.72 3.64 16.20
N LEU A 3 40.96 3.69 15.72
CA LEU A 3 41.97 4.69 16.10
C LEU A 3 41.69 6.13 15.58
N GLU A 4 40.63 6.31 14.78
CA GLU A 4 40.23 7.59 14.18
C GLU A 4 39.86 8.66 15.23
N GLY A 5 39.30 8.26 16.38
CA GLY A 5 38.93 9.20 17.44
C GLY A 5 40.10 9.86 18.17
N LEU A 6 41.31 9.24 18.12
CA LEU A 6 42.48 9.79 18.75
C LEU A 6 43.16 10.87 17.91
N THR A 7 43.11 10.77 16.59
CA THR A 7 43.66 11.77 15.65
C THR A 7 42.83 13.04 15.65
N ASP A 8 41.52 12.95 15.82
CA ASP A 8 40.64 14.12 15.88
C ASP A 8 40.78 14.90 17.20
N MET A 9 41.04 14.23 18.31
CA MET A 9 41.33 14.91 19.60
C MET A 9 42.59 15.79 19.57
N VAL A 10 43.59 15.36 18.84
CA VAL A 10 44.88 16.10 18.72
C VAL A 10 44.71 17.36 17.84
N LYS A 11 43.81 17.31 16.87
CA LYS A 11 43.64 18.37 15.88
C LYS A 11 42.65 19.47 16.29
N TYR A 12 41.61 19.15 17.06
CA TYR A 12 40.50 20.07 17.34
C TYR A 12 40.21 20.34 18.83
N GLY A 13 40.94 19.73 19.72
CA GLY A 13 40.72 19.82 21.16
C GLY A 13 39.48 19.03 21.67
N PRO A 14 39.45 18.72 22.97
CA PRO A 14 38.47 17.77 23.52
C PRO A 14 37.00 18.24 23.42
N LEU A 15 36.75 19.55 23.48
CA LEU A 15 35.39 20.11 23.43
C LEU A 15 34.77 20.11 22.02
N GLN A 16 35.59 20.34 20.99
CA GLN A 16 35.12 20.27 19.59
C GLN A 16 34.90 18.83 19.11
N CYS A 17 35.73 17.90 19.58
CA CYS A 17 35.57 16.49 19.28
C CYS A 17 34.25 15.94 19.85
N LEU A 18 33.89 16.32 21.09
CA LEU A 18 32.62 15.92 21.72
C LEU A 18 31.40 16.50 20.99
N SER A 19 31.45 17.72 20.51
CA SER A 19 30.33 18.33 19.77
C SER A 19 30.13 17.69 18.39
N THR A 20 31.23 17.31 17.73
CA THR A 20 31.18 16.66 16.42
C THR A 20 30.65 15.22 16.50
N VAL A 21 31.04 14.46 17.54
CA VAL A 21 30.52 13.11 17.78
C VAL A 21 29.04 13.16 18.11
N LYS A 22 28.62 14.07 19.00
CA LYS A 22 27.21 14.22 19.37
C LYS A 22 26.32 14.64 18.18
N ASN A 23 26.80 15.51 17.31
CA ASN A 23 26.09 15.89 16.10
C ASN A 23 25.98 14.74 15.09
N ARG A 24 26.99 13.90 14.93
CA ARG A 24 26.93 12.69 14.08
C ARG A 24 25.89 11.71 14.60
N GLU A 25 25.88 11.40 15.91
CA GLU A 25 24.88 10.49 16.48
C GLU A 25 23.45 10.98 16.32
N VAL A 26 23.21 12.28 16.50
CA VAL A 26 21.87 12.88 16.32
C VAL A 26 21.43 12.82 14.85
N ILE A 27 22.34 13.05 13.90
CA ILE A 27 22.04 12.98 12.45
C ILE A 27 21.78 11.52 12.05
N ASP A 28 22.54 10.57 12.56
CA ASP A 28 22.35 9.16 12.27
C ASP A 28 21.03 8.63 12.84
N MET A 29 20.67 9.01 14.07
CA MET A 29 19.37 8.67 14.65
C MET A 29 18.19 9.27 13.89
N ALA A 30 18.32 10.51 13.43
CA ALA A 30 17.28 11.18 12.64
C ALA A 30 17.10 10.52 11.26
N ASN A 31 18.16 10.05 10.63
CA ASN A 31 18.11 9.36 9.34
C ASN A 31 17.55 7.95 9.48
N ILE A 32 17.89 7.21 10.54
CA ILE A 32 17.31 5.89 10.84
C ILE A 32 15.81 6.01 11.10
N SER A 33 15.38 7.06 11.83
CA SER A 33 13.97 7.33 12.11
C SER A 33 13.17 7.60 10.82
N LYS A 34 13.71 8.35 9.88
CA LYS A 34 13.03 8.64 8.59
C LYS A 34 12.90 7.40 7.71
N GLY A 35 13.94 6.59 7.57
CA GLY A 35 13.90 5.35 6.78
C GLY A 35 12.88 4.34 7.32
N ASN A 36 12.80 4.19 8.64
CA ASN A 36 11.84 3.27 9.27
C ASN A 36 10.38 3.75 9.15
N ALA A 37 10.13 5.06 9.27
CA ALA A 37 8.77 5.61 9.15
C ALA A 37 8.17 5.39 7.75
N LEU A 38 9.01 5.33 6.72
CA LEU A 38 8.60 5.21 5.32
C LEU A 38 8.32 3.75 4.93
N GLY A 39 9.11 2.80 5.41
CA GLY A 39 8.81 1.37 5.29
C GLY A 39 7.48 0.98 5.98
N ILE A 40 7.14 1.65 7.08
CA ILE A 40 5.86 1.49 7.77
C ILE A 40 4.68 1.93 6.89
N LEU A 41 4.83 2.99 6.09
CA LEU A 41 3.77 3.47 5.19
C LEU A 41 3.41 2.42 4.12
N ALA A 42 4.42 1.83 3.48
CA ALA A 42 4.22 0.74 2.52
C ALA A 42 3.60 -0.49 3.17
N LEU A 43 4.01 -0.82 4.40
CA LEU A 43 3.46 -1.93 5.17
C LEU A 43 1.98 -1.72 5.50
N ILE A 44 1.60 -0.52 5.95
CA ILE A 44 0.20 -0.16 6.20
C ILE A 44 -0.60 -0.26 4.91
N GLY A 45 -0.09 0.27 3.79
CA GLY A 45 -0.73 0.18 2.48
C GLY A 45 -1.01 -1.27 2.07
N ALA A 46 -0.02 -2.15 2.21
CA ALA A 46 -0.16 -3.57 1.91
C ALA A 46 -1.20 -4.27 2.80
N LEU A 47 -1.21 -3.98 4.10
CA LEU A 47 -2.21 -4.52 5.03
C LEU A 47 -3.63 -4.06 4.69
N LEU A 48 -3.81 -2.77 4.35
CA LEU A 48 -5.11 -2.24 3.94
C LEU A 48 -5.60 -2.90 2.65
N MET A 49 -4.72 -3.18 1.68
CA MET A 49 -5.09 -3.93 0.47
C MET A 49 -5.58 -5.33 0.81
N ILE A 50 -4.88 -6.06 1.68
CA ILE A 50 -5.25 -7.42 2.08
C ILE A 50 -6.60 -7.41 2.82
N ILE A 51 -6.73 -6.57 3.85
CA ILE A 51 -7.95 -6.49 4.68
C ILE A 51 -9.14 -6.05 3.84
N GLY A 52 -8.94 -5.07 2.96
CA GLY A 52 -10.00 -4.51 2.13
C GLY A 52 -10.68 -5.54 1.22
N VAL A 53 -9.95 -6.58 0.77
CA VAL A 53 -10.54 -7.66 -0.05
C VAL A 53 -11.53 -8.52 0.74
N PHE A 54 -11.36 -8.65 2.05
CA PHE A 54 -12.25 -9.42 2.92
C PHE A 54 -13.40 -8.60 3.53
N VAL A 55 -13.41 -7.29 3.28
CA VAL A 55 -14.53 -6.40 3.62
C VAL A 55 -15.44 -6.24 2.41
N ALA A 56 -16.66 -5.74 2.59
CA ALA A 56 -17.61 -5.52 1.49
C ALA A 56 -16.99 -4.65 0.38
N TRP A 57 -16.88 -5.21 -0.83
CA TRP A 57 -16.31 -4.56 -2.01
C TRP A 57 -17.35 -3.89 -2.88
N ILE A 58 -18.50 -4.54 -3.01
CA ILE A 58 -19.65 -4.03 -3.76
C ILE A 58 -20.92 -4.19 -2.95
N ASP A 59 -21.83 -3.25 -3.16
CA ASP A 59 -23.19 -3.31 -2.71
C ASP A 59 -24.11 -3.43 -3.93
N VAL A 60 -24.92 -4.49 -3.97
CA VAL A 60 -25.94 -4.72 -4.99
C VAL A 60 -27.29 -4.39 -4.41
N GLY A 61 -27.88 -3.30 -4.86
CA GLY A 61 -29.23 -2.86 -4.49
C GLY A 61 -30.25 -3.34 -5.52
N PHE A 62 -31.34 -3.94 -5.05
CA PHE A 62 -32.50 -4.29 -5.85
C PHE A 62 -33.69 -3.44 -5.39
N ASP A 63 -34.20 -2.58 -6.27
CA ASP A 63 -35.38 -1.80 -6.04
C ASP A 63 -36.57 -2.50 -6.68
N VAL A 64 -37.35 -3.26 -5.89
CA VAL A 64 -38.65 -3.82 -6.28
C VAL A 64 -39.69 -2.92 -5.69
N ILE A 65 -40.79 -2.69 -6.45
CA ILE A 65 -41.88 -1.70 -6.19
C ILE A 65 -42.36 -1.64 -4.72
N ILE A 66 -42.10 -2.64 -3.91
CA ILE A 66 -42.58 -2.75 -2.52
C ILE A 66 -41.43 -2.83 -1.49
N THR A 67 -40.19 -3.20 -1.91
CA THR A 67 -39.09 -3.41 -0.95
C THR A 67 -37.75 -3.19 -1.65
N SER A 68 -36.94 -2.30 -1.09
CA SER A 68 -35.51 -2.20 -1.46
C SER A 68 -34.68 -3.15 -0.59
N LYS A 69 -33.84 -4.00 -1.20
CA LYS A 69 -32.92 -4.88 -0.52
C LYS A 69 -31.51 -4.64 -1.05
N THR A 70 -30.58 -4.34 -0.16
CA THR A 70 -29.16 -4.25 -0.51
C THR A 70 -28.43 -5.49 0.03
N THR A 71 -27.62 -6.09 -0.81
CA THR A 71 -26.74 -7.20 -0.45
C THR A 71 -25.30 -6.81 -0.71
N SER A 72 -24.44 -6.95 0.31
CA SER A 72 -23.03 -6.63 0.21
C SER A 72 -22.23 -7.89 -0.07
N TYR A 73 -21.28 -7.80 -1.00
CA TYR A 73 -20.34 -8.88 -1.35
C TYR A 73 -18.92 -8.45 -1.05
N THR A 74 -18.14 -9.33 -0.43
CA THR A 74 -16.70 -9.14 -0.20
C THR A 74 -15.94 -9.26 -1.53
N GLY A 75 -14.69 -8.75 -1.58
CA GLY A 75 -13.87 -8.92 -2.78
C GLY A 75 -13.58 -10.39 -3.09
N TRP A 76 -13.50 -11.24 -2.07
CA TRP A 76 -13.33 -12.67 -2.25
C TRP A 76 -14.58 -13.32 -2.90
N GLU A 77 -15.77 -12.96 -2.45
CA GLU A 77 -17.03 -13.43 -3.05
C GLU A 77 -17.20 -12.94 -4.48
N VAL A 78 -16.85 -11.69 -4.79
CA VAL A 78 -16.87 -11.17 -6.17
C VAL A 78 -15.98 -12.00 -7.11
N TYR A 79 -14.85 -12.51 -6.62
CA TYR A 79 -13.98 -13.36 -7.41
C TYR A 79 -14.49 -14.81 -7.52
N SER A 80 -15.05 -15.38 -6.43
CA SER A 80 -15.34 -16.81 -6.31
C SER A 80 -16.78 -17.21 -6.60
N ASP A 81 -17.72 -16.26 -6.69
CA ASP A 81 -19.14 -16.52 -6.92
C ASP A 81 -19.44 -16.57 -8.42
N GLU A 82 -20.15 -17.63 -8.85
CA GLU A 82 -20.58 -17.84 -10.24
C GLU A 82 -21.41 -16.66 -10.78
N MET A 83 -22.10 -15.90 -9.91
CA MET A 83 -22.86 -14.71 -10.30
C MET A 83 -22.01 -13.66 -11.00
N PHE A 84 -20.72 -13.57 -10.68
CA PHE A 84 -19.79 -12.57 -11.21
C PHE A 84 -18.81 -13.14 -12.24
N GLU A 85 -18.94 -14.42 -12.63
CA GLU A 85 -18.00 -15.10 -13.54
C GLU A 85 -17.89 -14.38 -14.89
N ASP A 86 -19.00 -13.90 -15.42
CA ASP A 86 -19.06 -13.19 -16.71
C ASP A 86 -18.73 -11.66 -16.57
N ALA A 87 -18.52 -11.17 -15.36
CA ALA A 87 -18.21 -9.76 -15.16
C ALA A 87 -16.78 -9.44 -15.61
N GLU A 88 -16.63 -8.42 -16.44
CA GLU A 88 -15.31 -7.93 -16.84
C GLU A 88 -14.54 -7.45 -15.59
N TYR A 89 -13.28 -7.88 -15.45
CA TYR A 89 -12.42 -7.58 -14.29
C TYR A 89 -12.87 -8.19 -12.94
N ASN A 90 -13.67 -9.26 -12.92
CA ASN A 90 -14.03 -9.99 -11.69
C ASN A 90 -12.80 -10.48 -10.90
N TYR A 91 -11.65 -10.61 -11.57
CA TYR A 91 -10.35 -10.97 -10.98
C TYR A 91 -9.64 -9.81 -10.26
N ALA A 92 -10.15 -8.58 -10.35
CA ALA A 92 -9.50 -7.41 -9.72
C ALA A 92 -9.28 -7.56 -8.20
N PRO A 93 -10.24 -8.08 -7.40
CA PRO A 93 -10.01 -8.35 -5.98
C PRO A 93 -8.90 -9.38 -5.74
N LEU A 94 -8.83 -10.46 -6.53
CA LEU A 94 -7.78 -11.45 -6.41
C LEU A 94 -6.40 -10.88 -6.69
N VAL A 95 -6.25 -10.10 -7.78
CA VAL A 95 -4.98 -9.45 -8.11
C VAL A 95 -4.60 -8.46 -7.01
N THR A 96 -5.55 -7.72 -6.46
CA THR A 96 -5.33 -6.81 -5.33
C THR A 96 -4.84 -7.55 -4.08
N LEU A 97 -5.42 -8.71 -3.78
CA LEU A 97 -4.98 -9.57 -2.67
C LEU A 97 -3.54 -10.05 -2.87
N ILE A 98 -3.24 -10.59 -4.05
CA ILE A 98 -1.89 -11.09 -4.39
C ILE A 98 -0.88 -9.93 -4.32
N ALA A 99 -1.21 -8.78 -4.91
CA ALA A 99 -0.36 -7.59 -4.87
C ALA A 99 -0.12 -7.13 -3.42
N GLY A 100 -1.15 -7.13 -2.58
CA GLY A 100 -1.05 -6.81 -1.15
C GLY A 100 -0.13 -7.77 -0.39
N ILE A 101 -0.26 -9.08 -0.62
CA ILE A 101 0.61 -10.10 0.02
C ILE A 101 2.06 -9.92 -0.42
N VAL A 102 2.33 -9.79 -1.73
CA VAL A 102 3.69 -9.59 -2.23
C VAL A 102 4.26 -8.27 -1.70
N ALA A 103 3.47 -7.19 -1.70
CA ALA A 103 3.86 -5.90 -1.16
C ALA A 103 4.17 -5.96 0.34
N PHE A 104 3.43 -6.75 1.12
CA PHE A 104 3.72 -6.98 2.53
C PHE A 104 5.12 -7.56 2.73
N PHE A 105 5.48 -8.59 1.99
CA PHE A 105 6.82 -9.17 2.07
C PHE A 105 7.90 -8.20 1.59
N THR A 106 7.64 -7.42 0.52
CA THR A 106 8.59 -6.42 0.04
C THR A 106 8.82 -5.28 1.03
N ALA A 107 7.84 -4.95 1.86
CA ALA A 107 7.97 -3.96 2.93
C ALA A 107 8.71 -4.51 4.17
N VAL A 108 8.53 -5.79 4.51
CA VAL A 108 9.16 -6.43 5.67
C VAL A 108 10.65 -6.74 5.44
N ILE A 109 11.01 -7.21 4.24
CA ILE A 109 12.39 -7.63 3.91
C ILE A 109 13.42 -6.50 4.12
N PRO A 110 13.19 -5.24 3.68
CA PRO A 110 14.12 -4.13 3.91
C PRO A 110 14.39 -3.86 5.39
N ILE A 111 13.36 -3.97 6.22
CA ILE A 111 13.47 -3.77 7.67
C ILE A 111 14.42 -4.80 8.28
N ALA A 112 14.38 -6.05 7.77
CA ALA A 112 15.22 -7.14 8.26
C ALA A 112 16.66 -7.08 7.73
N LEU A 113 16.85 -6.77 6.44
CA LEU A 113 18.17 -6.90 5.77
C LEU A 113 19.03 -5.63 5.83
N LYS A 114 18.45 -4.45 6.01
CA LYS A 114 19.12 -3.12 6.10
C LYS A 114 20.14 -2.85 4.97
N LYS A 115 19.90 -3.37 3.76
CA LYS A 115 20.78 -3.19 2.59
C LYS A 115 20.18 -2.15 1.63
N PRO A 116 20.86 -1.02 1.33
CA PRO A 116 20.31 0.07 0.52
C PRO A 116 19.96 -0.34 -0.93
N ALA A 117 20.76 -1.21 -1.55
CA ALA A 117 20.48 -1.70 -2.90
C ALA A 117 19.20 -2.53 -2.97
N VAL A 118 18.94 -3.36 -1.95
CA VAL A 118 17.73 -4.19 -1.84
C VAL A 118 16.49 -3.30 -1.68
N ASN A 119 16.59 -2.25 -0.86
CA ASN A 119 15.48 -1.32 -0.61
C ASN A 119 15.01 -0.63 -1.89
N ARG A 120 15.92 -0.19 -2.76
CA ARG A 120 15.54 0.43 -4.05
C ARG A 120 14.79 -0.53 -4.97
N VAL A 121 15.28 -1.75 -5.11
CA VAL A 121 14.63 -2.77 -5.96
C VAL A 121 13.24 -3.11 -5.43
N LEU A 122 13.10 -3.30 -4.12
CA LEU A 122 11.82 -3.61 -3.49
C LEU A 122 10.86 -2.41 -3.51
N GLY A 123 11.35 -1.17 -3.41
CA GLY A 123 10.58 0.05 -3.59
C GLY A 123 10.00 0.16 -5.00
N ILE A 124 10.77 -0.15 -6.05
CA ILE A 124 10.29 -0.20 -7.43
C ILE A 124 9.19 -1.26 -7.57
N LEU A 125 9.40 -2.44 -7.00
CA LEU A 125 8.41 -3.52 -7.04
C LEU A 125 7.10 -3.13 -6.35
N SER A 126 7.17 -2.53 -5.15
CA SER A 126 6.01 -2.03 -4.42
C SER A 126 5.25 -0.96 -5.21
N LEU A 127 5.97 -0.04 -5.87
CA LEU A 127 5.36 0.97 -6.72
C LEU A 127 4.61 0.34 -7.91
N ILE A 128 5.22 -0.63 -8.61
CA ILE A 128 4.57 -1.32 -9.73
C ILE A 128 3.31 -2.05 -9.26
N LEU A 129 3.39 -2.79 -8.15
CA LEU A 129 2.25 -3.51 -7.59
C LEU A 129 1.11 -2.57 -7.19
N GLY A 130 1.43 -1.44 -6.55
CA GLY A 130 0.45 -0.42 -6.18
C GLY A 130 -0.23 0.20 -7.40
N VAL A 131 0.52 0.51 -8.46
CA VAL A 131 -0.03 1.06 -9.71
C VAL A 131 -0.91 0.04 -10.43
N VAL A 132 -0.49 -1.21 -10.54
CA VAL A 132 -1.29 -2.28 -11.17
C VAL A 132 -2.61 -2.47 -10.42
N ALA A 133 -2.57 -2.58 -9.09
CA ALA A 133 -3.77 -2.70 -8.27
C ALA A 133 -4.70 -1.49 -8.44
N LEU A 134 -4.15 -0.27 -8.41
CA LEU A 134 -4.92 0.97 -8.57
C LEU A 134 -5.63 1.02 -9.93
N VAL A 135 -4.92 0.71 -11.01
CA VAL A 135 -5.48 0.70 -12.37
C VAL A 135 -6.60 -0.32 -12.49
N LEU A 136 -6.40 -1.54 -12.00
CA LEU A 136 -7.44 -2.57 -12.03
C LEU A 136 -8.68 -2.18 -11.21
N MET A 137 -8.51 -1.53 -10.06
CA MET A 137 -9.63 -1.03 -9.28
C MET A 137 -10.42 0.08 -10.01
N ILE A 138 -9.73 0.98 -10.70
CA ILE A 138 -10.37 2.04 -11.50
C ILE A 138 -11.16 1.41 -12.65
N LEU A 139 -10.59 0.43 -13.36
CA LEU A 139 -11.26 -0.29 -14.43
C LEU A 139 -12.48 -1.05 -13.91
N PHE A 140 -12.34 -1.76 -12.79
CA PHE A 140 -13.44 -2.45 -12.13
C PHE A 140 -14.56 -1.49 -11.73
N ASN A 141 -14.22 -0.34 -11.14
CA ASN A 141 -15.22 0.69 -10.76
C ASN A 141 -15.95 1.25 -11.99
N GLY A 142 -15.29 1.34 -13.14
CA GLY A 142 -15.92 1.79 -14.38
C GLY A 142 -16.98 0.84 -14.96
N GLN A 143 -17.02 -0.41 -14.47
CA GLN A 143 -18.03 -1.41 -14.86
C GLN A 143 -19.24 -1.47 -13.93
N MET A 144 -19.24 -0.67 -12.86
CA MET A 144 -20.35 -0.60 -11.92
C MET A 144 -21.50 0.23 -12.53
N ASP A 145 -22.42 -0.44 -13.18
CA ASP A 145 -23.58 0.18 -13.83
C ASP A 145 -24.88 -0.08 -13.06
N SER A 146 -25.82 0.83 -13.22
CA SER A 146 -27.20 0.67 -12.75
C SER A 146 -28.06 0.14 -13.88
N PHE A 147 -28.87 -0.88 -13.60
CA PHE A 147 -29.80 -1.45 -14.55
C PHE A 147 -31.15 -0.71 -14.47
N VAL A 148 -31.53 -0.06 -15.59
CA VAL A 148 -32.76 0.78 -15.66
C VAL A 148 -33.77 0.13 -16.58
N VAL A 149 -35.00 -0.12 -16.10
CA VAL A 149 -36.11 -0.64 -16.89
C VAL A 149 -37.30 0.31 -16.76
N GLY A 150 -37.81 0.79 -17.90
CA GLY A 150 -39.00 1.67 -17.91
C GLY A 150 -38.78 3.01 -17.21
N GLY A 151 -37.55 3.51 -17.12
CA GLY A 151 -37.21 4.76 -16.44
C GLY A 151 -36.98 4.62 -14.93
N HIS A 152 -37.11 3.42 -14.36
CA HIS A 152 -36.82 3.13 -12.95
C HIS A 152 -35.57 2.27 -12.83
N THR A 153 -34.69 2.62 -11.87
CA THR A 153 -33.51 1.80 -11.53
C THR A 153 -34.02 0.53 -10.85
N VAL A 154 -33.78 -0.63 -11.45
CA VAL A 154 -34.22 -1.94 -10.94
C VAL A 154 -33.12 -2.62 -10.15
N ALA A 155 -31.88 -2.37 -10.52
CA ALA A 155 -30.70 -2.82 -9.80
C ALA A 155 -29.59 -1.77 -9.88
N SER A 156 -28.85 -1.61 -8.80
CA SER A 156 -27.70 -0.71 -8.74
C SER A 156 -26.51 -1.46 -8.13
N ILE A 157 -25.33 -1.30 -8.73
CA ILE A 157 -24.08 -1.81 -8.19
C ILE A 157 -23.24 -0.60 -7.79
N SER A 158 -22.77 -0.58 -6.55
CA SER A 158 -21.94 0.51 -6.04
C SER A 158 -20.74 -0.01 -5.26
N ALA A 159 -19.65 0.76 -5.28
CA ALA A 159 -18.45 0.45 -4.52
C ALA A 159 -18.72 0.56 -3.01
N ALA A 160 -18.44 -0.51 -2.27
CA ALA A 160 -18.59 -0.57 -0.83
C ALA A 160 -17.27 -0.23 -0.11
N SER A 161 -17.28 -0.28 1.21
CA SER A 161 -16.17 0.19 2.06
C SER A 161 -14.85 -0.54 1.81
N GLY A 162 -14.85 -1.84 1.55
CA GLY A 162 -13.64 -2.64 1.29
C GLY A 162 -12.92 -2.22 0.02
N PHE A 163 -13.66 -1.86 -1.03
CA PHE A 163 -13.09 -1.28 -2.25
C PHE A 163 -12.30 0.00 -1.93
N TRP A 164 -12.89 0.94 -1.19
CA TRP A 164 -12.22 2.20 -0.84
C TRP A 164 -11.03 2.02 0.09
N VAL A 165 -11.09 1.05 1.01
CA VAL A 165 -9.96 0.68 1.88
C VAL A 165 -8.81 0.12 1.06
N SER A 166 -9.09 -0.77 0.10
CA SER A 166 -8.07 -1.33 -0.80
C SER A 166 -7.47 -0.26 -1.71
N LEU A 167 -8.28 0.66 -2.20
CA LEU A 167 -7.83 1.79 -3.03
C LEU A 167 -6.90 2.72 -2.24
N ALA A 168 -7.26 3.07 -1.01
CA ALA A 168 -6.39 3.85 -0.13
C ALA A 168 -5.09 3.10 0.16
N GLY A 169 -5.15 1.79 0.37
CA GLY A 169 -3.97 0.93 0.54
C GLY A 169 -3.03 0.97 -0.66
N SER A 170 -3.56 0.91 -1.90
CA SER A 170 -2.74 0.99 -3.11
C SER A 170 -2.05 2.34 -3.28
N VAL A 171 -2.73 3.45 -2.94
CA VAL A 171 -2.13 4.79 -2.95
C VAL A 171 -1.00 4.90 -1.93
N LEU A 172 -1.21 4.42 -0.70
CA LEU A 172 -0.17 4.40 0.33
C LEU A 172 1.04 3.55 -0.07
N LEU A 173 0.80 2.42 -0.75
CA LEU A 173 1.86 1.57 -1.28
C LEU A 173 2.69 2.28 -2.36
N ILE A 174 2.04 3.01 -3.28
CA ILE A 174 2.71 3.82 -4.30
C ILE A 174 3.58 4.90 -3.64
N LEU A 175 3.02 5.64 -2.67
CA LEU A 175 3.75 6.67 -1.95
C LEU A 175 4.94 6.09 -1.19
N GLY A 176 4.77 4.97 -0.51
CA GLY A 176 5.85 4.24 0.16
C GLY A 176 6.95 3.83 -0.81
N GLY A 177 6.58 3.25 -1.96
CA GLY A 177 7.53 2.85 -3.01
C GLY A 177 8.32 4.02 -3.60
N ILE A 178 7.67 5.17 -3.86
CA ILE A 178 8.35 6.39 -4.34
C ILE A 178 9.39 6.85 -3.33
N VAL A 179 9.04 6.85 -2.07
CA VAL A 179 9.94 7.32 -1.01
C VAL A 179 11.11 6.37 -0.80
N ASP A 180 10.89 5.06 -0.89
CA ASP A 180 11.97 4.06 -0.85
C ASP A 180 12.96 4.22 -2.00
N ILE A 181 12.49 4.64 -3.18
CA ILE A 181 13.35 4.94 -4.34
C ILE A 181 14.10 6.26 -4.15
N ALA A 182 13.39 7.30 -3.68
CA ALA A 182 13.93 8.65 -3.51
C ALA A 182 14.82 8.80 -2.28
N GLY A 183 14.73 7.89 -1.32
CA GLY A 183 15.51 7.90 -0.08
C GLY A 183 17.01 7.90 -0.39
N LYS A 184 17.71 8.98 -0.05
CA LYS A 184 19.17 9.03 -0.07
C LYS A 184 19.67 8.16 1.07
N TYR A 185 19.95 6.90 0.77
CA TYR A 185 20.73 6.06 1.69
C TYR A 185 22.16 6.60 1.65
N THR A 186 22.51 7.45 2.62
CA THR A 186 23.90 7.86 2.84
C THR A 186 24.68 6.63 3.30
N GLU A 187 25.59 6.19 2.45
CA GLU A 187 26.60 5.17 2.74
C GLU A 187 27.54 5.62 3.87
#